data_6b5f4e9ec59ff2fe0d86b3674fad58e0
#
_entry.id   6b5f4e9ec59ff2fe0d86b3674fad58e0
#
_cell.length_a   1.000
_cell.length_b   1.000
_cell.length_c   1.000
_cell.angle_alpha   90.00
_cell.angle_beta   90.00
_cell.angle_gamma   90.00
#
_symmetry.space_group_name_H-M   'P 1'
#
loop_
_entity.id
_entity.type
_entity.pdbx_description
1 polymer ?
#
loop_
_entity_poly.entity_id
_entity_poly.type
_entity_poly.pdbx_seq_one_letter_code
_entity_poly.pdbx_strand_id
1 'polypeptide(L)'
;MVEVICDTSFLIHLSTHKIKNIDSVNTEIGQIQFVVPSVVLNELKKLSKTQKKKQDAITTLEFARNLKTTEMSGKFADEAIIERVRKRGGIIATLDSELKNKIKSLGGSVMSFSNDRIVLES
;
A
#
# COMPACT_ATOMS: atom_id res chain seq x y z
N MET A 1 11.20 13.73 -1.33
CA MET A 1 10.74 12.33 -1.29
C MET A 1 9.34 12.22 -1.84
N VAL A 2 9.10 11.17 -2.61
CA VAL A 2 7.77 10.90 -3.16
C VAL A 2 7.03 9.95 -2.23
N GLU A 3 5.85 10.34 -1.78
CA GLU A 3 5.03 9.49 -0.92
C GLU A 3 4.26 8.47 -1.74
N VAL A 4 4.29 7.21 -1.30
CA VAL A 4 3.54 6.11 -1.90
C VAL A 4 2.58 5.58 -0.84
N ILE A 5 1.28 5.73 -1.08
CA ILE A 5 0.24 5.31 -0.15
C ILE A 5 -0.01 3.82 -0.34
N CYS A 6 0.16 3.05 0.73
CA CYS A 6 0.05 1.59 0.68
C CYS A 6 -1.33 1.11 1.08
N ASP A 7 -1.96 0.34 0.19
CA ASP A 7 -3.17 -0.40 0.50
C ASP A 7 -2.82 -1.67 1.27
N THR A 8 -3.80 -2.28 1.91
CA THR A 8 -3.62 -3.48 2.74
C THR A 8 -2.97 -4.62 1.99
N SER A 9 -3.43 -4.91 0.77
CA SER A 9 -2.91 -6.02 -0.04
C SER A 9 -1.42 -5.86 -0.36
N PHE A 10 -1.01 -4.67 -0.75
CA PHE A 10 0.40 -4.38 -1.06
C PHE A 10 1.26 -4.52 0.20
N LEU A 11 0.80 -3.97 1.30
CA LEU A 11 1.56 -3.96 2.54
C LEU A 11 1.78 -5.37 3.10
N ILE A 12 0.76 -6.23 3.00
CA ILE A 12 0.89 -7.63 3.41
C ILE A 12 1.97 -8.32 2.56
N HIS A 13 1.92 -8.15 1.24
CA HIS A 13 2.90 -8.77 0.36
C HIS A 13 4.32 -8.25 0.63
N LEU A 14 4.46 -6.94 0.80
CA LEU A 14 5.75 -6.30 1.07
C LEU A 14 6.40 -6.84 2.35
N SER A 15 5.62 -7.09 3.39
CA SER A 15 6.11 -7.54 4.69
C SER A 15 6.31 -9.04 4.81
N THR A 16 5.66 -9.84 3.96
CA THR A 16 5.65 -11.30 4.07
C THR A 16 6.43 -12.01 2.97
N HIS A 17 6.90 -11.30 1.95
CA HIS A 17 7.68 -11.86 0.84
C HIS A 17 9.03 -11.17 0.74
N LYS A 18 10.01 -11.90 0.19
CA LYS A 18 11.31 -11.32 -0.10
C LYS A 18 11.24 -10.53 -1.39
N ILE A 19 11.41 -9.22 -1.30
CA ILE A 19 11.32 -8.33 -2.46
C ILE A 19 12.70 -8.14 -3.07
N LYS A 20 12.82 -8.48 -4.34
CA LYS A 20 14.12 -8.56 -5.04
C LYS A 20 14.81 -7.21 -5.18
N ASN A 21 14.05 -6.14 -5.40
CA ASN A 21 14.61 -4.80 -5.65
C ASN A 21 14.37 -3.80 -4.50
N ILE A 22 14.18 -4.29 -3.27
CA ILE A 22 13.88 -3.40 -2.15
C ILE A 22 15.00 -2.38 -1.92
N ASP A 23 16.25 -2.77 -2.11
CA ASP A 23 17.40 -1.90 -1.90
C ASP A 23 17.67 -0.96 -3.07
N SER A 24 17.17 -1.25 -4.26
CA SER A 24 17.43 -0.48 -5.47
C SER A 24 16.23 0.30 -5.97
N VAL A 25 15.06 0.14 -5.38
CA VAL A 25 13.83 0.79 -5.85
C VAL A 25 13.96 2.32 -5.85
N ASN A 26 14.65 2.88 -4.88
CA ASN A 26 14.88 4.33 -4.81
C ASN A 26 15.72 4.85 -5.98
N THR A 27 16.63 4.03 -6.50
CA THR A 27 17.45 4.40 -7.65
C THR A 27 16.63 4.37 -8.94
N GLU A 28 15.72 3.42 -9.06
CA GLU A 28 14.91 3.21 -10.26
C GLU A 28 13.75 4.20 -10.38
N ILE A 29 13.10 4.50 -9.26
CA ILE A 29 11.86 5.29 -9.22
C ILE A 29 12.09 6.69 -8.65
N GLY A 30 13.17 6.89 -7.92
CA GLY A 30 13.46 8.07 -7.12
C GLY A 30 13.28 7.76 -5.65
N GLN A 31 13.58 8.70 -4.79
CA GLN A 31 13.42 8.50 -3.36
C GLN A 31 11.94 8.40 -3.00
N ILE A 32 11.53 7.24 -2.50
CA ILE A 32 10.15 6.99 -2.11
C ILE A 32 10.04 6.84 -0.60
N GLN A 33 8.87 7.21 -0.09
CA GLN A 33 8.50 6.99 1.29
C GLN A 33 7.14 6.27 1.30
N PHE A 34 7.13 5.04 1.84
CA PHE A 34 5.88 4.31 2.00
C PHE A 34 5.09 4.92 3.16
N VAL A 35 3.82 5.16 2.91
CA VAL A 35 2.91 5.79 3.86
C VAL A 35 1.72 4.86 4.09
N VAL A 36 1.38 4.64 5.35
CA VAL A 36 0.30 3.72 5.72
C VAL A 36 -0.91 4.53 6.22
N PRO A 37 -2.04 4.47 5.50
CA PRO A 37 -3.25 5.12 5.99
C PRO A 37 -3.75 4.51 7.30
N SER A 38 -4.30 5.34 8.19
CA SER A 38 -4.88 4.86 9.44
C SER A 38 -5.97 3.82 9.22
N VAL A 39 -6.76 3.96 8.16
CA VAL A 39 -7.81 2.99 7.80
C VAL A 39 -7.21 1.61 7.46
N VAL A 40 -6.03 1.57 6.84
CA VAL A 40 -5.32 0.32 6.54
C VAL A 40 -4.85 -0.34 7.84
N LEU A 41 -4.32 0.44 8.78
CA LEU A 41 -3.94 -0.10 10.10
C LEU A 41 -5.13 -0.71 10.81
N ASN A 42 -6.30 -0.08 10.72
CA ASN A 42 -7.52 -0.61 11.32
C ASN A 42 -7.95 -1.92 10.68
N GLU A 43 -7.85 -2.04 9.35
CA GLU A 43 -8.13 -3.29 8.65
C GLU A 43 -7.18 -4.41 9.08
N LEU A 44 -5.90 -4.10 9.19
CA LEU A 44 -4.90 -5.07 9.64
C LEU A 44 -5.18 -5.54 11.08
N LYS A 45 -5.58 -4.63 11.96
CA LYS A 45 -5.96 -5.00 13.33
C LYS A 45 -7.14 -5.96 13.35
N LYS A 46 -8.13 -5.75 12.49
CA LYS A 46 -9.27 -6.68 12.36
C LYS A 46 -8.82 -8.04 11.83
N LEU A 47 -7.97 -8.06 10.80
CA LEU A 47 -7.44 -9.31 10.24
C LEU A 47 -6.60 -10.09 11.25
N SER A 48 -5.90 -9.40 12.16
CA SER A 48 -5.09 -10.05 13.18
C SER A 48 -5.92 -10.83 14.19
N LYS A 49 -7.23 -10.64 14.21
CA LYS A 49 -8.16 -11.37 15.06
C LYS A 49 -8.83 -12.55 14.35
N THR A 50 -8.58 -12.74 13.06
CA THR A 50 -9.12 -13.86 12.29
C THR A 50 -8.12 -15.01 12.26
N GLN A 51 -8.59 -16.26 12.18
CA GLN A 51 -7.68 -17.42 12.17
C GLN A 51 -6.86 -17.52 10.90
N LYS A 52 -7.47 -17.23 9.74
CA LYS A 52 -6.83 -17.44 8.44
C LYS A 52 -5.66 -16.48 8.16
N LYS A 53 -5.78 -15.23 8.58
CA LYS A 53 -4.81 -14.19 8.22
C LYS A 53 -4.11 -13.57 9.43
N LYS A 54 -4.28 -14.18 10.59
CA LYS A 54 -3.75 -13.65 11.83
C LYS A 54 -2.25 -13.40 11.79
N GLN A 55 -1.48 -14.41 11.36
CA GLN A 55 -0.02 -14.31 11.37
C GLN A 55 0.48 -13.26 10.37
N ASP A 56 -0.07 -13.25 9.16
CA ASP A 56 0.32 -12.26 8.15
C ASP A 56 -0.02 -10.85 8.63
N ALA A 57 -1.19 -10.65 9.23
CA ALA A 57 -1.60 -9.35 9.73
C ALA A 57 -0.69 -8.87 10.87
N ILE A 58 -0.31 -9.75 11.78
CA ILE A 58 0.60 -9.42 12.88
C ILE A 58 1.98 -9.02 12.33
N THR A 59 2.52 -9.79 11.39
CA THR A 59 3.79 -9.50 10.75
C THR A 59 3.74 -8.14 10.05
N THR A 60 2.65 -7.87 9.34
CA THR A 60 2.47 -6.61 8.61
C THR A 60 2.35 -5.42 9.56
N LEU A 61 1.62 -5.58 10.67
CA LEU A 61 1.50 -4.51 11.67
C LEU A 61 2.84 -4.16 12.30
N GLU A 62 3.67 -5.15 12.59
CA GLU A 62 5.02 -4.92 13.11
C GLU A 62 5.89 -4.19 12.09
N PHE A 63 5.82 -4.60 10.84
CA PHE A 63 6.54 -3.93 9.76
C PHE A 63 6.09 -2.47 9.61
N ALA A 64 4.78 -2.23 9.68
CA ALA A 64 4.20 -0.90 9.51
C ALA A 64 4.60 0.09 10.61
N ARG A 65 5.05 -0.38 11.77
CA ARG A 65 5.53 0.51 12.84
C ARG A 65 6.71 1.37 12.41
N ASN A 66 7.47 0.92 11.42
CA ASN A 66 8.63 1.63 10.93
C ASN A 66 8.30 2.56 9.76
N LEU A 67 7.04 2.65 9.37
CA LEU A 67 6.60 3.45 8.24
C LEU A 67 5.81 4.66 8.73
N LYS A 68 5.79 5.71 7.90
CA LYS A 68 5.00 6.90 8.17
C LYS A 68 3.50 6.54 8.10
N THR A 69 2.72 7.03 9.04
CA THR A 69 1.27 6.88 9.05
C THR A 69 0.61 8.18 8.61
N THR A 70 -0.46 8.09 7.85
CA THR A 70 -1.27 9.25 7.48
C THR A 70 -2.72 9.03 7.89
N GLU A 71 -3.34 10.08 8.41
CA GLU A 71 -4.76 10.04 8.74
C GLU A 71 -5.60 10.00 7.47
N MET A 72 -6.52 9.04 7.41
CA MET A 72 -7.41 8.90 6.28
C MET A 72 -8.75 8.41 6.78
N SER A 73 -9.77 9.26 6.64
CA SER A 73 -11.13 8.97 7.11
C SER A 73 -11.82 7.97 6.22
N GLY A 74 -12.64 7.13 6.81
CA GLY A 74 -13.47 6.20 6.06
C GLY A 74 -13.54 4.85 6.74
N LYS A 75 -14.54 4.07 6.35
CA LYS A 75 -14.75 2.73 6.88
C LYS A 75 -13.90 1.70 6.17
N PHE A 76 -13.66 1.91 4.88
CA PHE A 76 -12.92 0.99 4.02
C PHE A 76 -11.72 1.70 3.38
N ALA A 77 -10.59 0.99 3.32
CA ALA A 77 -9.35 1.54 2.78
C ALA A 77 -9.49 1.96 1.31
N ASP A 78 -10.12 1.14 0.48
CA ASP A 78 -10.28 1.42 -0.95
C ASP A 78 -11.05 2.71 -1.19
N GLU A 79 -12.14 2.94 -0.48
CA GLU A 79 -12.94 4.17 -0.62
C GLU A 79 -12.14 5.40 -0.17
N ALA A 80 -11.43 5.31 0.94
CA ALA A 80 -10.62 6.40 1.46
C ALA A 80 -9.48 6.75 0.49
N ILE A 81 -8.84 5.75 -0.09
CA ILE A 81 -7.75 5.92 -1.05
C ILE A 81 -8.28 6.57 -2.34
N ILE A 82 -9.41 6.10 -2.85
CA ILE A 82 -10.04 6.67 -4.06
C ILE A 82 -10.33 8.15 -3.85
N GLU A 83 -10.90 8.50 -2.70
CA GLU A 83 -11.22 9.89 -2.38
C GLU A 83 -9.96 10.76 -2.31
N ARG A 84 -8.88 10.22 -1.74
CA ARG A 84 -7.60 10.91 -1.69
C ARG A 84 -7.04 11.18 -3.09
N VAL A 85 -7.09 10.18 -3.98
CA VAL A 85 -6.61 10.30 -5.35
C VAL A 85 -7.46 11.32 -6.13
N ARG A 86 -8.76 11.29 -5.92
CA ARG A 86 -9.67 12.25 -6.56
C ARG A 86 -9.32 13.68 -6.21
N LYS A 87 -8.94 13.93 -4.96
CA LYS A 87 -8.64 15.29 -4.47
C LYS A 87 -7.23 15.76 -4.78
N ARG A 88 -6.24 14.86 -4.72
CA ARG A 88 -4.82 15.23 -4.74
C ARG A 88 -3.96 14.41 -5.71
N GLY A 89 -4.53 13.41 -6.37
CA GLY A 89 -3.74 12.49 -7.17
C GLY A 89 -2.82 11.66 -6.29
N GLY A 90 -1.71 11.21 -6.84
CA GLY A 90 -0.67 10.53 -6.10
C GLY A 90 -0.36 9.13 -6.60
N ILE A 91 0.53 8.45 -5.89
CA ILE A 91 0.95 7.09 -6.19
C ILE A 91 0.37 6.16 -5.13
N ILE A 92 -0.37 5.15 -5.56
CA ILE A 92 -0.98 4.17 -4.68
C ILE A 92 -0.37 2.80 -4.94
N ALA A 93 0.08 2.15 -3.89
CA ALA A 93 0.61 0.78 -3.95
C ALA A 93 -0.49 -0.19 -3.56
N THR A 94 -0.91 -1.02 -4.51
CA THR A 94 -1.99 -2.00 -4.31
C THR A 94 -1.84 -3.17 -5.27
N LEU A 95 -2.38 -4.34 -4.88
CA LEU A 95 -2.47 -5.52 -5.74
C LEU A 95 -3.90 -5.76 -6.23
N ASP A 96 -4.86 -4.95 -5.79
CA ASP A 96 -6.27 -5.08 -6.17
C ASP A 96 -6.51 -4.48 -7.55
N SER A 97 -6.91 -5.34 -8.51
CA SER A 97 -7.11 -4.93 -9.90
C SER A 97 -8.20 -3.87 -10.07
N GLU A 98 -9.29 -3.97 -9.32
CA GLU A 98 -10.37 -2.98 -9.39
C GLU A 98 -9.90 -1.62 -8.88
N LEU A 99 -9.18 -1.61 -7.78
CA LEU A 99 -8.63 -0.38 -7.22
C LEU A 99 -7.61 0.24 -8.18
N LYS A 100 -6.74 -0.57 -8.77
CA LYS A 100 -5.77 -0.09 -9.78
C LYS A 100 -6.46 0.64 -10.92
N ASN A 101 -7.52 0.03 -11.47
CA ASN A 101 -8.23 0.62 -12.60
C ASN A 101 -8.90 1.94 -12.23
N LYS A 102 -9.49 2.02 -11.05
CA LYS A 102 -10.11 3.27 -10.57
C LYS A 102 -9.09 4.38 -10.38
N ILE A 103 -7.95 4.05 -9.78
CA ILE A 103 -6.87 5.03 -9.57
C ILE A 103 -6.37 5.57 -10.90
N LYS A 104 -6.10 4.70 -11.87
CA LYS A 104 -5.65 5.10 -13.20
C LYS A 104 -6.68 5.98 -13.90
N SER A 105 -7.96 5.64 -13.79
CA SER A 105 -9.04 6.44 -14.40
C SER A 105 -9.17 7.84 -13.80
N LEU A 106 -8.71 8.03 -12.58
CA LEU A 106 -8.70 9.32 -11.91
C LEU A 106 -7.40 10.10 -12.12
N GLY A 107 -6.47 9.56 -12.92
CA GLY A 107 -5.20 10.22 -13.21
C GLY A 107 -4.10 9.91 -12.20
N GLY A 108 -4.33 9.02 -11.26
CA GLY A 108 -3.31 8.58 -10.31
C GLY A 108 -2.38 7.53 -10.89
N SER A 109 -1.30 7.27 -10.18
CA SER A 109 -0.31 6.24 -10.55
C SER A 109 -0.40 5.05 -9.62
N VAL A 110 -0.07 3.87 -10.13
CA VAL A 110 -0.14 2.62 -9.38
C VAL A 110 1.23 1.99 -9.26
N MET A 111 1.57 1.55 -8.04
CA MET A 111 2.74 0.74 -7.77
C MET A 111 2.27 -0.66 -7.37
N SER A 112 2.94 -1.69 -7.88
CA SER A 112 2.58 -3.07 -7.59
C SER A 112 3.81 -3.96 -7.60
N PHE A 113 3.60 -5.28 -7.63
CA PHE A 113 4.68 -6.26 -7.74
C PHE A 113 4.57 -7.03 -9.05
N SER A 114 5.73 -7.36 -9.61
CA SER A 114 5.87 -8.29 -10.72
C SER A 114 7.08 -9.17 -10.43
N ASN A 115 6.87 -10.48 -10.28
CA ASN A 115 7.92 -11.45 -9.91
C ASN A 115 8.68 -11.01 -8.64
N ASP A 116 7.95 -10.58 -7.62
CA ASP A 116 8.49 -10.09 -6.34
C ASP A 116 9.43 -8.89 -6.49
N ARG A 117 9.25 -8.10 -7.51
CA ARG A 117 9.92 -6.81 -7.68
C ARG A 117 8.87 -5.70 -7.65
N ILE A 118 9.19 -4.59 -7.01
CA ILE A 118 8.33 -3.41 -7.01
C ILE A 118 8.39 -2.77 -8.40
N VAL A 119 7.22 -2.51 -8.98
CA VAL A 119 7.10 -1.88 -10.29
C VAL A 119 6.08 -0.74 -10.25
N LEU A 120 6.33 0.28 -11.07
CA LEU A 120 5.39 1.38 -11.26
C LEU A 120 4.60 1.08 -12.54
N GLU A 121 3.27 0.99 -12.43
CA GLU A 121 2.40 0.72 -13.56
C GLU A 121 1.97 2.03 -14.21
N SER A 122 2.05 2.06 -15.50
CA SER A 122 1.57 3.21 -16.28
C SER A 122 0.06 3.16 -16.53
#